data_5c7d189c224f651cb9954f13e9f1c0a2
#
_entry.id   5c7d189c224f651cb9954f13e9f1c0a2
#
_cell.length_a   1.000
_cell.length_b   1.000
_cell.length_c   1.000
_cell.angle_alpha   90.00
_cell.angle_beta   90.00
_cell.angle_gamma   90.00
#
_symmetry.space_group_name_H-M   'P 1'
#
loop_
_entity.id
_entity.type
_entity.pdbx_description
1 polymer ?
#
loop_
_entity_poly.entity_id
_entity_poly.type
_entity_poly.pdbx_seq_one_letter_code
_entity_poly.pdbx_strand_id
1 'polypeptide(L)'
;MLRYFTSGESHGEALVAFLSGLPAGLTVDQAFVDRELWRRQQGFGRGGRMKIETDKAHFLSGVHHGKTIGSPIAVMLENRDWQNWKESLPVETGDPEKHKRVASPRPGHADLAGALKYDFTEARYVLERASARESAARVAIGALAKLLLRELGVGVLSHVIAVGAVSIADREIAWEQIEPLARKNEVLLSCADADAEQRMKEEVDKVLRTGDSVGGVFEVVAHNVPPGLGSYVQWDERLDALLAAAVMSLQAVKAVEIGSGIQAAHSPGSAVHDEIGYKSDEGFAGFTRTRNHAGGLEGGVSNGQEIRVRGYLKPISTLRRPLQSVDFATREPVKAAYERSDVCVVPAAGVAAEAMVALTLARCALEKFGGDSMKEMKRNFQGYLEQLKNY
;
A
#
# COMPACT_ATOMS: atom_id res chain seq x y z
N MET A 1 -2.34 -5.28 -20.85
CA MET A 1 -2.87 -4.53 -19.68
C MET A 1 -2.62 -5.33 -18.41
N LEU A 2 -1.99 -4.74 -17.40
CA LEU A 2 -1.77 -5.36 -16.08
C LEU A 2 -3.11 -5.46 -15.32
N ARG A 3 -3.45 -6.66 -14.83
CA ARG A 3 -4.68 -6.92 -14.06
C ARG A 3 -4.35 -7.78 -12.85
N TYR A 4 -5.05 -7.56 -11.75
CA TYR A 4 -4.89 -8.38 -10.56
C TYR A 4 -6.19 -8.53 -9.78
N PHE A 5 -6.27 -9.61 -9.03
CA PHE A 5 -7.35 -9.90 -8.09
C PHE A 5 -6.75 -10.46 -6.80
N THR A 6 -7.43 -10.22 -5.69
CA THR A 6 -7.10 -10.82 -4.39
C THR A 6 -8.32 -11.56 -3.85
N SER A 7 -8.09 -12.67 -3.19
CA SER A 7 -9.10 -13.52 -2.56
C SER A 7 -8.63 -13.99 -1.19
N GLY A 8 -9.52 -14.62 -0.45
CA GLY A 8 -9.26 -15.16 0.88
C GLY A 8 -9.72 -14.23 2.01
N GLU A 9 -9.87 -14.81 3.17
CA GLU A 9 -10.38 -14.22 4.39
C GLU A 9 -9.27 -14.09 5.44
N SER A 10 -9.52 -13.23 6.44
CA SER A 10 -8.56 -12.96 7.51
C SER A 10 -8.16 -14.22 8.29
N HIS A 11 -9.13 -15.09 8.56
CA HIS A 11 -8.95 -16.34 9.29
C HIS A 11 -9.30 -17.57 8.44
N GLY A 12 -9.41 -17.44 7.10
CA GLY A 12 -9.47 -18.54 6.16
C GLY A 12 -8.12 -19.24 6.00
N GLU A 13 -8.07 -20.32 5.21
CA GLU A 13 -6.89 -21.15 5.03
C GLU A 13 -5.70 -20.38 4.45
N ALA A 14 -5.96 -19.54 3.45
CA ALA A 14 -4.93 -18.74 2.75
C ALA A 14 -5.50 -17.47 2.17
N LEU A 15 -4.59 -16.53 1.86
CA LEU A 15 -4.86 -15.46 0.90
C LEU A 15 -4.30 -15.88 -0.46
N VAL A 16 -5.01 -15.52 -1.53
CA VAL A 16 -4.58 -15.77 -2.90
C VAL A 16 -4.58 -14.46 -3.67
N ALA A 17 -3.56 -14.25 -4.48
CA ALA A 17 -3.50 -13.16 -5.45
C ALA A 17 -3.25 -13.69 -6.85
N PHE A 18 -3.90 -13.08 -7.84
CA PHE A 18 -3.65 -13.30 -9.26
C PHE A 18 -3.11 -12.03 -9.89
N LEU A 19 -2.05 -12.16 -10.67
CA LEU A 19 -1.47 -11.07 -11.45
C LEU A 19 -1.28 -11.52 -12.89
N SER A 20 -1.84 -10.79 -13.85
CA SER A 20 -1.73 -11.07 -15.27
C SER A 20 -1.23 -9.85 -16.03
N GLY A 21 -0.44 -10.08 -17.09
CA GLY A 21 0.07 -9.03 -17.96
C GLY A 21 1.52 -8.62 -17.69
N LEU A 22 2.26 -9.34 -16.85
CA LEU A 22 3.71 -9.18 -16.77
C LEU A 22 4.39 -9.82 -17.98
N PRO A 23 5.43 -9.17 -18.56
CA PRO A 23 6.19 -9.73 -19.68
C PRO A 23 6.96 -10.99 -19.28
N ALA A 24 7.19 -11.87 -20.23
CA ALA A 24 8.02 -13.04 -20.03
C ALA A 24 9.49 -12.64 -19.80
N GLY A 25 10.18 -13.39 -18.93
CA GLY A 25 11.60 -13.23 -18.67
C GLY A 25 11.94 -12.23 -17.54
N LEU A 26 10.95 -11.68 -16.82
CA LEU A 26 11.21 -10.94 -15.58
C LEU A 26 11.77 -11.91 -14.52
N THR A 27 12.92 -11.58 -13.95
CA THR A 27 13.48 -12.35 -12.83
C THR A 27 12.66 -12.12 -11.56
N VAL A 28 12.16 -13.20 -10.98
CA VAL A 28 11.40 -13.20 -9.73
C VAL A 28 12.35 -13.55 -8.59
N ASP A 29 12.74 -12.56 -7.84
CA ASP A 29 13.54 -12.70 -6.62
C ASP A 29 12.59 -13.05 -5.45
N GLN A 30 12.52 -14.33 -5.10
CA GLN A 30 11.70 -14.83 -3.99
C GLN A 30 12.07 -14.16 -2.66
N ALA A 31 13.36 -13.96 -2.40
CA ALA A 31 13.83 -13.36 -1.16
C ALA A 31 13.36 -11.90 -1.05
N PHE A 32 13.33 -11.18 -2.16
CA PHE A 32 12.80 -9.82 -2.20
C PHE A 32 11.28 -9.81 -1.93
N VAL A 33 10.50 -10.71 -2.54
CA VAL A 33 9.05 -10.79 -2.28
C VAL A 33 8.77 -11.11 -0.81
N ASP A 34 9.48 -12.08 -0.24
CA ASP A 34 9.36 -12.45 1.18
C ASP A 34 9.81 -11.29 2.10
N ARG A 35 10.81 -10.50 1.68
CA ARG A 35 11.25 -9.30 2.41
C ARG A 35 10.18 -8.21 2.44
N GLU A 36 9.47 -7.97 1.34
CA GLU A 36 8.38 -6.99 1.28
C GLU A 36 7.21 -7.43 2.18
N LEU A 37 6.87 -8.69 2.19
CA LEU A 37 5.88 -9.28 3.11
C LEU A 37 6.31 -9.11 4.57
N TRP A 38 7.58 -9.37 4.88
CA TRP A 38 8.14 -9.16 6.21
C TRP A 38 8.08 -7.68 6.61
N ARG A 39 8.46 -6.73 5.74
CA ARG A 39 8.38 -5.29 5.99
C ARG A 39 6.95 -4.86 6.39
N ARG A 40 5.94 -5.39 5.69
CA ARG A 40 4.53 -5.12 6.00
C ARG A 40 4.14 -5.58 7.41
N GLN A 41 4.78 -6.60 7.94
CA GLN A 41 4.48 -7.13 9.28
C GLN A 41 5.16 -6.34 10.40
N GLN A 42 6.14 -5.50 10.10
CA GLN A 42 6.90 -4.74 11.07
C GLN A 42 6.17 -3.50 11.57
N GLY A 43 6.74 -2.84 12.58
CA GLY A 43 6.28 -1.58 13.13
C GLY A 43 5.98 -1.66 14.63
N PHE A 44 6.17 -0.54 15.33
CA PHE A 44 5.84 -0.40 16.74
C PHE A 44 4.33 -0.23 16.93
N GLY A 45 3.78 -0.82 17.99
CA GLY A 45 2.32 -0.83 18.24
C GLY A 45 1.54 -1.95 17.52
N ARG A 46 2.27 -2.93 16.93
CA ARG A 46 1.67 -4.10 16.29
C ARG A 46 1.13 -5.11 17.32
N GLY A 47 -0.01 -5.72 17.00
CA GLY A 47 -0.65 -6.74 17.85
C GLY A 47 0.04 -8.09 17.82
N GLY A 48 -0.35 -8.97 18.75
CA GLY A 48 0.26 -10.30 18.92
C GLY A 48 0.11 -11.24 17.72
N ARG A 49 -0.84 -11.01 16.81
CA ARG A 49 -1.00 -11.81 15.59
C ARG A 49 0.23 -11.77 14.70
N MET A 50 0.95 -10.65 14.65
CA MET A 50 2.16 -10.50 13.84
C MET A 50 3.31 -11.42 14.29
N LYS A 51 3.22 -11.99 15.51
CA LYS A 51 4.17 -13.00 15.99
C LYS A 51 3.85 -14.41 15.50
N ILE A 52 2.60 -14.66 15.10
CA ILE A 52 2.11 -15.96 14.62
C ILE A 52 2.31 -16.05 13.11
N GLU A 53 1.89 -15.01 12.38
CA GLU A 53 1.96 -14.96 10.94
C GLU A 53 3.40 -14.59 10.49
N THR A 54 4.01 -15.45 9.71
CA THR A 54 5.26 -15.17 8.99
C THR A 54 4.99 -15.38 7.52
N ASP A 55 4.52 -14.30 6.89
CA ASP A 55 4.08 -14.35 5.50
C ASP A 55 5.22 -14.72 4.56
N LYS A 56 4.96 -15.70 3.70
CA LYS A 56 5.82 -16.11 2.59
C LYS A 56 4.99 -16.34 1.35
N ALA A 57 5.51 -15.91 0.22
CA ALA A 57 4.83 -16.10 -1.05
C ALA A 57 5.10 -17.50 -1.60
N HIS A 58 4.02 -18.23 -1.91
CA HIS A 58 4.09 -19.49 -2.61
C HIS A 58 3.53 -19.31 -4.02
N PHE A 59 4.40 -19.37 -5.04
CA PHE A 59 4.00 -19.23 -6.44
C PHE A 59 3.44 -20.53 -6.96
N LEU A 60 2.18 -20.53 -7.41
CA LEU A 60 1.47 -21.70 -7.93
C LEU A 60 1.56 -21.81 -9.46
N SER A 61 1.72 -20.67 -10.16
CA SER A 61 1.79 -20.60 -11.61
C SER A 61 2.51 -19.35 -12.11
N GLY A 62 2.82 -19.31 -13.40
CA GLY A 62 3.33 -18.12 -14.10
C GLY A 62 4.81 -17.83 -13.92
N VAL A 63 5.50 -18.60 -13.06
CA VAL A 63 6.94 -18.48 -12.80
C VAL A 63 7.60 -19.85 -12.90
N HIS A 64 8.63 -19.98 -13.75
CA HIS A 64 9.45 -21.19 -13.88
C HIS A 64 10.92 -20.82 -13.94
N HIS A 65 11.77 -21.59 -13.25
CA HIS A 65 13.20 -21.31 -13.12
C HIS A 65 13.52 -19.87 -12.71
N GLY A 66 12.70 -19.32 -11.78
CA GLY A 66 12.86 -17.96 -11.26
C GLY A 66 12.51 -16.84 -12.25
N LYS A 67 11.80 -17.14 -13.35
CA LYS A 67 11.39 -16.13 -14.35
C LYS A 67 9.92 -16.24 -14.70
N THR A 68 9.30 -15.11 -14.98
CA THR A 68 7.94 -15.05 -15.54
C THR A 68 7.92 -15.68 -16.94
N ILE A 69 6.79 -16.28 -17.30
CA ILE A 69 6.60 -16.93 -18.61
C ILE A 69 5.50 -16.27 -19.47
N GLY A 70 5.01 -15.06 -19.05
CA GLY A 70 3.95 -14.32 -19.73
C GLY A 70 2.53 -14.80 -19.41
N SER A 71 2.37 -15.91 -18.68
CA SER A 71 1.07 -16.41 -18.23
C SER A 71 0.63 -15.77 -16.89
N PRO A 72 -0.65 -15.91 -16.50
CA PRO A 72 -1.11 -15.43 -15.18
C PRO A 72 -0.32 -16.06 -14.03
N ILE A 73 0.07 -15.24 -13.07
CA ILE A 73 0.75 -15.64 -11.84
C ILE A 73 -0.28 -15.78 -10.74
N ALA A 74 -0.33 -16.94 -10.10
CA ALA A 74 -1.07 -17.17 -8.87
C ALA A 74 -0.10 -17.28 -7.70
N VAL A 75 -0.37 -16.52 -6.65
CA VAL A 75 0.44 -16.50 -5.41
C VAL A 75 -0.48 -16.83 -4.25
N MET A 76 -0.07 -17.75 -3.41
CA MET A 76 -0.75 -18.12 -2.17
C MET A 76 0.08 -17.68 -0.95
N LEU A 77 -0.60 -17.20 0.09
CA LEU A 77 -0.05 -16.86 1.39
C LEU A 77 -0.85 -17.64 2.45
N GLU A 78 -0.24 -18.61 3.09
CA GLU A 78 -0.88 -19.39 4.13
C GLU A 78 -1.22 -18.54 5.36
N ASN A 79 -2.39 -18.76 5.93
CA ASN A 79 -2.75 -18.21 7.24
C ASN A 79 -2.43 -19.25 8.32
N ARG A 80 -1.38 -19.04 9.09
CA ARG A 80 -0.96 -19.97 10.14
C ARG A 80 -1.99 -20.10 11.27
N ASP A 81 -2.76 -19.04 11.50
CA ASP A 81 -3.83 -19.04 12.51
C ASP A 81 -5.06 -19.87 12.08
N TRP A 82 -5.14 -20.31 10.80
CA TRP A 82 -6.23 -21.13 10.27
C TRP A 82 -6.55 -22.36 11.11
N GLN A 83 -5.54 -23.02 11.68
CA GLN A 83 -5.72 -24.20 12.51
C GLN A 83 -6.65 -23.95 13.71
N ASN A 84 -6.73 -22.71 14.20
CA ASN A 84 -7.60 -22.28 15.31
C ASN A 84 -9.01 -21.87 14.83
N TRP A 85 -9.23 -21.82 13.50
CA TRP A 85 -10.45 -21.30 12.89
C TRP A 85 -11.19 -22.29 11.99
N LYS A 86 -10.55 -23.37 11.53
CA LYS A 86 -11.10 -24.34 10.58
C LYS A 86 -12.45 -24.94 10.97
N GLU A 87 -12.71 -25.09 12.28
CA GLU A 87 -14.00 -25.57 12.77
C GLU A 87 -15.03 -24.45 12.94
N SER A 88 -14.57 -23.20 13.10
CA SER A 88 -15.44 -22.04 13.27
C SER A 88 -15.86 -21.39 11.97
N LEU A 89 -15.04 -21.54 10.91
CA LEU A 89 -15.24 -20.96 9.57
C LEU A 89 -14.96 -22.01 8.48
N PRO A 90 -15.57 -23.21 8.53
CA PRO A 90 -15.39 -24.21 7.49
C PRO A 90 -15.98 -23.71 6.16
N VAL A 91 -15.40 -24.16 5.04
CA VAL A 91 -15.95 -23.91 3.69
C VAL A 91 -17.20 -24.78 3.46
N GLU A 92 -17.14 -26.02 3.93
CA GLU A 92 -18.26 -26.95 3.89
C GLU A 92 -19.25 -26.69 5.02
N THR A 93 -20.34 -27.44 5.05
CA THR A 93 -21.31 -27.42 6.16
C THR A 93 -20.61 -27.82 7.46
N GLY A 94 -20.58 -26.92 8.41
CA GLY A 94 -19.97 -27.14 9.72
C GLY A 94 -20.98 -27.14 10.86
N ASP A 95 -20.48 -27.25 12.09
CA ASP A 95 -21.25 -27.16 13.31
C ASP A 95 -21.56 -25.67 13.63
N PRO A 96 -22.84 -25.23 13.59
CA PRO A 96 -23.20 -23.83 13.86
C PRO A 96 -22.82 -23.37 15.29
N GLU A 97 -22.70 -24.27 16.26
CA GLU A 97 -22.34 -23.90 17.63
C GLU A 97 -20.86 -23.49 17.76
N LYS A 98 -20.01 -23.95 16.83
CA LYS A 98 -18.59 -23.58 16.78
C LYS A 98 -18.36 -22.24 16.09
N HIS A 99 -19.37 -21.64 15.46
CA HIS A 99 -19.26 -20.39 14.78
C HIS A 99 -18.97 -19.23 15.76
N LYS A 100 -17.88 -18.50 15.52
CA LYS A 100 -17.48 -17.34 16.32
C LYS A 100 -18.18 -16.07 15.85
N ARG A 101 -19.44 -15.92 16.20
CA ARG A 101 -20.29 -14.80 15.81
C ARG A 101 -19.75 -13.45 16.27
N VAL A 102 -19.89 -12.41 15.46
CA VAL A 102 -19.68 -11.01 15.82
C VAL A 102 -21.03 -10.30 15.86
N ALA A 103 -21.64 -10.30 17.04
CA ALA A 103 -23.03 -9.85 17.24
C ALA A 103 -23.20 -8.34 17.31
N SER A 104 -22.13 -7.57 17.56
CA SER A 104 -22.18 -6.09 17.64
C SER A 104 -21.16 -5.44 16.69
N PRO A 105 -21.60 -4.54 15.80
CA PRO A 105 -20.71 -3.89 14.84
C PRO A 105 -19.75 -2.91 15.52
N ARG A 106 -18.53 -2.82 15.02
CA ARG A 106 -17.54 -1.86 15.49
C ARG A 106 -17.74 -0.50 14.82
N PRO A 107 -17.88 0.60 15.57
CA PRO A 107 -17.91 1.93 15.00
C PRO A 107 -16.65 2.21 14.17
N GLY A 108 -16.82 2.78 12.98
CA GLY A 108 -15.70 3.07 12.07
C GLY A 108 -15.17 1.88 11.27
N HIS A 109 -15.70 0.67 11.44
CA HIS A 109 -15.41 -0.49 10.60
C HIS A 109 -16.51 -0.72 9.55
N ALA A 110 -16.28 -1.63 8.60
CA ALA A 110 -17.27 -2.01 7.59
C ALA A 110 -18.43 -2.84 8.14
N ASP A 111 -18.39 -3.28 9.39
CA ASP A 111 -19.26 -4.28 10.00
C ASP A 111 -20.75 -4.03 9.73
N LEU A 112 -21.26 -2.85 10.12
CA LEU A 112 -22.68 -2.53 9.93
C LEU A 112 -23.04 -2.31 8.45
N ALA A 113 -22.28 -1.49 7.76
CA ALA A 113 -22.56 -1.18 6.35
C ALA A 113 -22.45 -2.42 5.45
N GLY A 114 -21.47 -3.29 5.73
CA GLY A 114 -21.29 -4.54 5.02
C GLY A 114 -22.40 -5.56 5.33
N ALA A 115 -22.79 -5.70 6.60
CA ALA A 115 -23.90 -6.57 6.99
C ALA A 115 -25.21 -6.14 6.31
N LEU A 116 -25.53 -4.84 6.33
CA LEU A 116 -26.71 -4.31 5.64
C LEU A 116 -26.66 -4.53 4.13
N LYS A 117 -25.47 -4.38 3.50
CA LYS A 117 -25.31 -4.56 2.05
C LYS A 117 -25.56 -6.00 1.61
N TYR A 118 -25.11 -6.98 2.39
CA TYR A 118 -25.17 -8.39 2.03
C TYR A 118 -26.24 -9.18 2.77
N ASP A 119 -27.12 -8.51 3.52
CA ASP A 119 -28.20 -9.10 4.32
C ASP A 119 -27.70 -10.11 5.36
N PHE A 120 -26.60 -9.76 6.02
CA PHE A 120 -26.06 -10.56 7.12
C PHE A 120 -26.65 -10.13 8.47
N THR A 121 -26.95 -11.09 9.33
CA THR A 121 -27.46 -10.86 10.69
C THR A 121 -26.35 -10.69 11.73
N GLU A 122 -25.10 -10.64 11.29
CA GLU A 122 -23.90 -10.49 12.10
C GLU A 122 -22.73 -9.93 11.25
N ALA A 123 -21.61 -9.60 11.88
CA ALA A 123 -20.49 -8.97 11.18
C ALA A 123 -19.31 -9.91 10.86
N ARG A 124 -19.32 -11.19 11.23
CA ARG A 124 -18.17 -12.10 11.05
C ARG A 124 -17.69 -12.14 9.61
N TYR A 125 -18.56 -12.40 8.66
CA TYR A 125 -18.19 -12.51 7.24
C TYR A 125 -17.69 -11.18 6.63
N VAL A 126 -18.26 -10.06 7.09
CA VAL A 126 -17.77 -8.74 6.70
C VAL A 126 -16.37 -8.51 7.23
N LEU A 127 -16.12 -8.82 8.52
CA LEU A 127 -14.81 -8.68 9.17
C LEU A 127 -13.73 -9.49 8.44
N GLU A 128 -14.06 -10.71 8.04
CA GLU A 128 -13.10 -11.61 7.39
C GLU A 128 -12.54 -11.02 6.12
N ARG A 129 -13.35 -10.41 5.29
CA ARG A 129 -12.88 -9.83 4.02
C ARG A 129 -12.46 -8.36 4.13
N ALA A 130 -13.07 -7.56 4.99
CA ALA A 130 -12.72 -6.15 5.18
C ALA A 130 -11.42 -5.94 5.99
N SER A 131 -10.85 -7.00 6.53
CA SER A 131 -9.61 -6.98 7.31
C SER A 131 -8.41 -6.51 6.47
N ALA A 132 -7.54 -5.70 7.09
CA ALA A 132 -6.27 -5.30 6.48
C ALA A 132 -5.29 -6.48 6.24
N ARG A 133 -5.62 -7.69 6.70
CA ARG A 133 -4.89 -8.92 6.35
C ARG A 133 -4.80 -9.12 4.83
N GLU A 134 -5.86 -8.77 4.10
CA GLU A 134 -5.93 -8.82 2.62
C GLU A 134 -4.76 -8.08 1.95
N SER A 135 -4.25 -6.99 2.55
CA SER A 135 -3.13 -6.24 2.00
C SER A 135 -1.84 -7.05 1.84
N ALA A 136 -1.68 -8.19 2.52
CA ALA A 136 -0.54 -9.09 2.29
C ALA A 136 -0.54 -9.65 0.87
N ALA A 137 -1.71 -10.01 0.33
CA ALA A 137 -1.85 -10.45 -1.06
C ALA A 137 -1.47 -9.33 -2.04
N ARG A 138 -1.87 -8.07 -1.77
CA ARG A 138 -1.45 -6.92 -2.59
C ARG A 138 0.06 -6.68 -2.53
N VAL A 139 0.68 -6.83 -1.36
CA VAL A 139 2.14 -6.67 -1.20
C VAL A 139 2.90 -7.74 -1.98
N ALA A 140 2.44 -9.00 -1.98
CA ALA A 140 3.08 -10.07 -2.74
C ALA A 140 3.14 -9.77 -4.24
N ILE A 141 2.02 -9.38 -4.85
CA ILE A 141 1.99 -9.03 -6.28
C ILE A 141 2.60 -7.65 -6.55
N GLY A 142 2.51 -6.70 -5.63
CA GLY A 142 3.18 -5.41 -5.70
C GLY A 142 4.71 -5.53 -5.69
N ALA A 143 5.26 -6.53 -4.98
CA ALA A 143 6.67 -6.85 -5.04
C ALA A 143 7.11 -7.27 -6.46
N LEU A 144 6.28 -8.02 -7.20
CA LEU A 144 6.54 -8.33 -8.62
C LEU A 144 6.52 -7.08 -9.50
N ALA A 145 5.59 -6.15 -9.23
CA ALA A 145 5.57 -4.85 -9.93
C ALA A 145 6.83 -4.02 -9.62
N LYS A 146 7.30 -4.02 -8.36
CA LYS A 146 8.58 -3.38 -8.00
C LYS A 146 9.77 -4.01 -8.71
N LEU A 147 9.80 -5.34 -8.88
CA LEU A 147 10.84 -6.02 -9.66
C LEU A 147 10.83 -5.58 -11.12
N LEU A 148 9.64 -5.43 -11.74
CA LEU A 148 9.51 -4.91 -13.09
C LEU A 148 10.03 -3.47 -13.20
N LEU A 149 9.61 -2.59 -12.28
CA LEU A 149 10.03 -1.20 -12.25
C LEU A 149 11.54 -1.04 -12.00
N ARG A 150 12.14 -1.91 -11.18
CA ARG A 150 13.60 -1.94 -10.96
C ARG A 150 14.37 -2.23 -12.25
N GLU A 151 13.83 -3.05 -13.17
CA GLU A 151 14.43 -3.29 -14.48
C GLU A 151 14.44 -2.04 -15.39
N LEU A 152 13.63 -1.03 -15.03
CA LEU A 152 13.59 0.29 -15.65
C LEU A 152 14.33 1.36 -14.82
N GLY A 153 15.00 0.96 -13.74
CA GLY A 153 15.71 1.88 -12.84
C GLY A 153 14.83 2.64 -11.85
N VAL A 154 13.54 2.29 -11.74
CA VAL A 154 12.59 2.97 -10.85
C VAL A 154 12.52 2.28 -9.49
N GLY A 155 12.70 3.06 -8.40
CA GLY A 155 12.53 2.63 -7.01
C GLY A 155 11.19 3.11 -6.45
N VAL A 156 10.55 2.31 -5.57
CA VAL A 156 9.31 2.71 -4.85
C VAL A 156 9.43 2.32 -3.39
N LEU A 157 9.46 3.31 -2.50
CA LEU A 157 9.60 3.11 -1.05
C LEU A 157 8.70 4.09 -0.30
N SER A 158 8.43 3.78 0.97
CA SER A 158 7.67 4.66 1.86
C SER A 158 8.39 4.95 3.15
N HIS A 159 8.02 6.05 3.76
CA HIS A 159 8.38 6.39 5.13
C HIS A 159 7.17 7.01 5.85
N VAL A 160 7.22 7.03 7.19
CA VAL A 160 6.18 7.64 8.01
C VAL A 160 6.53 9.09 8.27
N ILE A 161 5.58 9.99 8.02
CA ILE A 161 5.75 11.43 8.22
C ILE A 161 4.93 11.98 9.39
N ALA A 162 3.92 11.24 9.86
CA ALA A 162 3.18 11.61 11.07
C ALA A 162 2.58 10.41 11.79
N VAL A 163 2.54 10.47 13.12
CA VAL A 163 1.76 9.58 13.99
C VAL A 163 1.10 10.44 15.07
N GLY A 164 -0.23 10.41 15.15
CA GLY A 164 -0.98 11.27 16.06
C GLY A 164 -0.66 12.74 15.85
N ALA A 165 -0.21 13.41 16.90
CA ALA A 165 0.14 14.83 16.88
C ALA A 165 1.60 15.11 16.46
N VAL A 166 2.44 14.09 16.31
CA VAL A 166 3.85 14.25 15.93
C VAL A 166 4.01 14.14 14.42
N SER A 167 4.61 15.15 13.80
CA SER A 167 4.76 15.21 12.34
C SER A 167 6.11 15.81 11.92
N ILE A 168 6.58 15.38 10.73
CA ILE A 168 7.66 15.98 9.94
C ILE A 168 7.16 16.41 8.55
N ALA A 169 5.84 16.58 8.36
CA ALA A 169 5.19 16.76 7.06
C ALA A 169 5.70 17.97 6.24
N ASP A 170 6.25 18.99 6.92
CA ASP A 170 6.74 20.21 6.27
C ASP A 170 8.18 20.07 5.73
N ARG A 171 8.78 18.88 5.87
CA ARG A 171 10.13 18.59 5.38
C ARG A 171 10.09 17.63 4.22
N GLU A 172 10.73 17.98 3.14
CA GLU A 172 11.02 17.05 2.06
C GLU A 172 12.20 16.16 2.46
N ILE A 173 12.00 14.86 2.44
CA ILE A 173 13.01 13.85 2.79
C ILE A 173 13.58 13.29 1.49
N ALA A 174 14.89 13.37 1.31
CA ALA A 174 15.56 12.86 0.14
C ALA A 174 15.51 11.32 0.06
N TRP A 175 15.53 10.78 -1.15
CA TRP A 175 15.51 9.33 -1.40
C TRP A 175 16.61 8.59 -0.63
N GLU A 176 17.80 9.14 -0.55
CA GLU A 176 18.97 8.58 0.13
C GLU A 176 18.77 8.42 1.64
N GLN A 177 17.82 9.15 2.23
CA GLN A 177 17.42 9.01 3.63
C GLN A 177 16.32 7.95 3.81
N ILE A 178 15.50 7.71 2.79
CA ILE A 178 14.41 6.74 2.81
C ILE A 178 14.91 5.32 2.50
N GLU A 179 15.79 5.18 1.51
CA GLU A 179 16.27 3.88 1.04
C GLU A 179 16.85 2.98 2.15
N PRO A 180 17.68 3.49 3.08
CA PRO A 180 18.22 2.69 4.17
C PRO A 180 17.13 2.13 5.12
N LEU A 181 15.97 2.81 5.26
CA LEU A 181 14.89 2.34 6.13
C LEU A 181 14.35 0.98 5.68
N ALA A 182 14.25 0.74 4.36
CA ALA A 182 13.76 -0.51 3.80
C ALA A 182 14.71 -1.70 4.06
N ARG A 183 15.98 -1.43 4.35
CA ARG A 183 17.02 -2.45 4.61
C ARG A 183 17.18 -2.79 6.08
N LYS A 184 16.58 -2.03 7.00
CA LYS A 184 16.66 -2.29 8.44
C LYS A 184 16.05 -3.64 8.81
N ASN A 185 16.71 -4.40 9.69
CA ASN A 185 16.20 -5.66 10.23
C ASN A 185 15.28 -5.48 11.44
N GLU A 186 15.29 -4.28 12.03
CA GLU A 186 14.35 -3.86 13.06
C GLU A 186 13.72 -2.55 12.64
N VAL A 187 12.39 -2.54 12.57
CA VAL A 187 11.61 -1.38 12.13
C VAL A 187 10.72 -0.93 13.28
N LEU A 188 10.96 0.29 13.77
CA LEU A 188 10.07 0.96 14.73
C LEU A 188 8.87 1.57 13.99
N LEU A 189 9.05 2.75 13.43
CA LEU A 189 7.97 3.47 12.71
C LEU A 189 8.35 3.83 11.27
N SER A 190 9.56 3.48 10.81
CA SER A 190 10.04 3.84 9.45
C SER A 190 10.06 5.35 9.19
N CYS A 191 10.36 6.17 10.19
CA CYS A 191 10.55 7.60 9.99
C CYS A 191 12.03 7.88 9.64
N ALA A 192 12.26 8.76 8.66
CA ALA A 192 13.61 9.16 8.25
C ALA A 192 14.31 10.11 9.25
N ASP A 193 13.56 10.71 10.16
CA ASP A 193 14.06 11.54 11.25
C ASP A 193 14.00 10.74 12.55
N ALA A 194 15.17 10.43 13.12
CA ALA A 194 15.28 9.59 14.32
C ALA A 194 14.66 10.25 15.58
N ASP A 195 14.78 11.56 15.75
CA ASP A 195 14.21 12.28 16.88
C ASP A 195 12.68 12.33 16.79
N ALA A 196 12.16 12.52 15.58
CA ALA A 196 10.72 12.44 15.33
C ALA A 196 10.21 11.00 15.50
N GLU A 197 10.94 9.98 15.06
CA GLU A 197 10.59 8.56 15.24
C GLU A 197 10.45 8.23 16.74
N GLN A 198 11.36 8.70 17.57
CA GLN A 198 11.28 8.51 19.03
C GLN A 198 10.05 9.18 19.63
N ARG A 199 9.75 10.43 19.27
CA ARG A 199 8.52 11.13 19.72
C ARG A 199 7.24 10.47 19.23
N MET A 200 7.22 9.96 17.98
CA MET A 200 6.09 9.19 17.44
C MET A 200 5.89 7.88 18.22
N LYS A 201 6.98 7.22 18.64
CA LYS A 201 6.92 6.04 19.50
C LYS A 201 6.30 6.36 20.86
N GLU A 202 6.68 7.47 21.47
CA GLU A 202 6.11 7.93 22.74
C GLU A 202 4.60 8.22 22.61
N GLU A 203 4.15 8.77 21.47
CA GLU A 203 2.74 8.98 21.18
C GLU A 203 1.98 7.65 21.08
N VAL A 204 2.55 6.62 20.42
CA VAL A 204 1.97 5.27 20.39
C VAL A 204 1.91 4.66 21.79
N ASP A 205 2.95 4.80 22.61
CA ASP A 205 2.98 4.29 24.00
C ASP A 205 1.90 4.95 24.87
N LYS A 206 1.70 6.25 24.72
CA LYS A 206 0.65 7.01 25.42
C LYS A 206 -0.74 6.47 25.07
N VAL A 207 -1.01 6.27 23.78
CA VAL A 207 -2.30 5.76 23.29
C VAL A 207 -2.51 4.31 23.71
N LEU A 208 -1.45 3.49 23.71
CA LEU A 208 -1.50 2.10 24.19
C LEU A 208 -1.95 2.00 25.67
N ARG A 209 -1.47 2.93 26.53
CA ARG A 209 -1.83 2.95 27.96
C ARG A 209 -3.30 3.34 28.18
N THR A 210 -3.88 4.13 27.31
CA THR A 210 -5.31 4.53 27.40
C THR A 210 -6.25 3.48 26.82
N GLY A 211 -5.74 2.45 26.14
CA GLY A 211 -6.53 1.42 25.46
C GLY A 211 -7.18 1.92 24.16
N ASP A 212 -6.60 2.92 23.54
CA ASP A 212 -7.05 3.54 22.29
C ASP A 212 -6.17 3.10 21.10
N SER A 213 -6.37 3.69 19.92
CA SER A 213 -5.57 3.53 18.72
C SER A 213 -5.22 4.88 18.11
N VAL A 214 -4.18 4.92 17.29
CA VAL A 214 -3.68 6.15 16.67
C VAL A 214 -3.53 5.98 15.17
N GLY A 215 -3.93 7.02 14.43
CA GLY A 215 -3.70 7.17 13.00
C GLY A 215 -2.39 7.89 12.71
N GLY A 216 -2.19 8.23 11.44
CA GLY A 216 -1.02 8.98 11.01
C GLY A 216 -0.95 9.11 9.51
N VAL A 217 0.21 9.51 9.01
CA VAL A 217 0.44 9.77 7.59
C VAL A 217 1.73 9.07 7.16
N PHE A 218 1.65 8.34 6.07
CA PHE A 218 2.81 7.84 5.34
C PHE A 218 2.99 8.62 4.04
N GLU A 219 4.21 8.67 3.54
CA GLU A 219 4.53 9.14 2.19
C GLU A 219 5.18 7.99 1.41
N VAL A 220 4.69 7.75 0.19
CA VAL A 220 5.34 6.86 -0.79
C VAL A 220 6.10 7.74 -1.78
N VAL A 221 7.35 7.42 -2.00
CA VAL A 221 8.21 8.08 -2.98
C VAL A 221 8.57 7.09 -4.08
N ALA A 222 8.26 7.44 -5.33
CA ALA A 222 8.75 6.73 -6.50
C ALA A 222 9.87 7.54 -7.14
N HIS A 223 11.07 6.98 -7.06
CA HIS A 223 12.33 7.60 -7.48
C HIS A 223 12.70 7.19 -8.89
N ASN A 224 13.30 8.12 -9.65
CA ASN A 224 13.80 7.90 -11.01
C ASN A 224 12.69 7.48 -12.00
N VAL A 225 11.48 8.02 -11.81
CA VAL A 225 10.37 7.77 -12.75
C VAL A 225 10.57 8.59 -14.02
N PRO A 226 10.59 7.97 -15.22
CA PRO A 226 10.75 8.72 -16.47
C PRO A 226 9.55 9.65 -16.68
N PRO A 227 9.74 10.80 -17.35
CA PRO A 227 8.61 11.63 -17.76
C PRO A 227 7.73 10.90 -18.77
N GLY A 228 6.43 11.24 -18.79
CA GLY A 228 5.48 10.73 -19.78
C GLY A 228 4.74 9.45 -19.41
N LEU A 229 4.73 9.00 -18.15
CA LEU A 229 3.77 7.99 -17.68
C LEU A 229 2.44 8.66 -17.33
N GLY A 230 1.33 7.99 -17.61
CA GLY A 230 -0.01 8.56 -17.50
C GLY A 230 -0.38 9.42 -18.70
N SER A 231 -1.49 10.14 -18.62
CA SER A 231 -2.03 10.91 -19.74
C SER A 231 -2.81 12.13 -19.22
N TYR A 232 -2.79 13.22 -19.97
CA TYR A 232 -3.69 14.38 -19.78
C TYR A 232 -4.90 14.32 -20.71
N VAL A 233 -4.94 13.37 -21.62
CA VAL A 233 -5.92 13.31 -22.71
C VAL A 233 -7.30 12.92 -22.18
N GLN A 234 -7.37 11.95 -21.24
CA GLN A 234 -8.60 11.50 -20.61
C GLN A 234 -8.46 11.45 -19.09
N TRP A 235 -9.57 11.70 -18.40
CA TRP A 235 -9.63 11.77 -16.93
C TRP A 235 -9.26 10.46 -16.23
N ASP A 236 -9.60 9.30 -16.81
CA ASP A 236 -9.35 7.96 -16.28
C ASP A 236 -7.94 7.41 -16.62
N GLU A 237 -7.19 8.13 -17.46
CA GLU A 237 -5.78 7.84 -17.79
C GLU A 237 -4.80 8.69 -16.98
N ARG A 238 -5.30 9.67 -16.23
CA ARG A 238 -4.47 10.54 -15.40
C ARG A 238 -3.78 9.76 -14.29
N LEU A 239 -2.43 9.86 -14.24
CA LEU A 239 -1.64 9.09 -13.27
C LEU A 239 -1.89 9.54 -11.82
N ASP A 240 -2.15 10.84 -11.57
CA ASP A 240 -2.54 11.35 -10.25
C ASP A 240 -3.85 10.72 -9.76
N ALA A 241 -4.86 10.63 -10.64
CA ALA A 241 -6.15 9.99 -10.34
C ALA A 241 -6.00 8.48 -10.07
N LEU A 242 -5.20 7.78 -10.88
CA LEU A 242 -4.93 6.35 -10.72
C LEU A 242 -4.19 6.06 -9.41
N LEU A 243 -3.17 6.86 -9.06
CA LEU A 243 -2.42 6.73 -7.81
C LEU A 243 -3.31 7.04 -6.60
N ALA A 244 -4.10 8.11 -6.67
CA ALA A 244 -5.05 8.46 -5.61
C ALA A 244 -6.06 7.34 -5.36
N ALA A 245 -6.66 6.77 -6.41
CA ALA A 245 -7.59 5.64 -6.31
C ALA A 245 -6.93 4.40 -5.72
N ALA A 246 -5.70 4.08 -6.15
CA ALA A 246 -4.95 2.93 -5.68
C ALA A 246 -4.65 3.03 -4.17
N VAL A 247 -4.15 4.16 -3.70
CA VAL A 247 -3.82 4.39 -2.28
C VAL A 247 -5.11 4.53 -1.44
N MET A 248 -6.15 5.21 -1.92
CA MET A 248 -7.45 5.32 -1.25
C MET A 248 -8.13 3.96 -1.06
N SER A 249 -7.83 2.96 -1.90
CA SER A 249 -8.39 1.61 -1.80
C SER A 249 -7.86 0.80 -0.60
N LEU A 250 -6.85 1.30 0.10
CA LEU A 250 -6.28 0.64 1.28
C LEU A 250 -7.16 0.86 2.51
N GLN A 251 -7.22 -0.16 3.36
CA GLN A 251 -7.97 -0.09 4.61
C GLN A 251 -7.43 1.06 5.49
N ALA A 252 -8.32 1.75 6.15
CA ALA A 252 -8.10 2.91 7.04
C ALA A 252 -7.65 4.21 6.35
N VAL A 253 -7.25 4.22 5.10
CA VAL A 253 -6.96 5.47 4.36
C VAL A 253 -8.25 6.29 4.20
N LYS A 254 -8.18 7.60 4.51
CA LYS A 254 -9.32 8.53 4.47
C LYS A 254 -9.05 9.78 3.63
N ALA A 255 -7.78 10.04 3.30
CA ALA A 255 -7.38 11.07 2.36
C ALA A 255 -6.10 10.65 1.63
N VAL A 256 -5.91 11.17 0.43
CA VAL A 256 -4.69 11.01 -0.37
C VAL A 256 -4.27 12.38 -0.87
N GLU A 257 -2.98 12.65 -0.84
CA GLU A 257 -2.37 13.90 -1.31
C GLU A 257 -1.26 13.58 -2.31
N ILE A 258 -1.20 14.35 -3.39
CA ILE A 258 -0.12 14.32 -4.38
C ILE A 258 0.76 15.55 -4.17
N GLY A 259 2.05 15.35 -3.97
CA GLY A 259 2.99 16.44 -3.70
C GLY A 259 2.57 17.28 -2.48
N SER A 260 2.50 18.59 -2.64
CA SER A 260 2.09 19.54 -1.60
C SER A 260 0.62 19.93 -1.68
N GLY A 261 -0.28 19.02 -2.12
CA GLY A 261 -1.65 19.34 -2.50
C GLY A 261 -2.46 20.11 -1.45
N ILE A 262 -2.40 19.72 -0.17
CA ILE A 262 -3.10 20.42 0.93
C ILE A 262 -2.52 21.82 1.12
N GLN A 263 -1.19 21.95 1.16
CA GLN A 263 -0.51 23.24 1.31
C GLN A 263 -0.74 24.13 0.09
N ALA A 264 -0.72 23.56 -1.10
CA ALA A 264 -0.95 24.27 -2.37
C ALA A 264 -2.32 24.94 -2.40
N ALA A 265 -3.37 24.30 -1.85
CA ALA A 265 -4.72 24.86 -1.79
C ALA A 265 -4.82 26.14 -0.95
N HIS A 266 -3.86 26.39 -0.07
CA HIS A 266 -3.81 27.55 0.82
C HIS A 266 -2.72 28.57 0.44
N SER A 267 -2.07 28.39 -0.74
CA SER A 267 -0.91 29.18 -1.16
C SER A 267 -1.17 29.91 -2.48
N PRO A 268 -0.55 31.09 -2.69
CA PRO A 268 -0.55 31.74 -4.00
C PRO A 268 0.14 30.88 -5.06
N GLY A 269 -0.34 30.94 -6.31
CA GLY A 269 0.21 30.15 -7.41
C GLY A 269 1.72 30.32 -7.61
N SER A 270 2.24 31.54 -7.48
CA SER A 270 3.67 31.83 -7.57
C SER A 270 4.55 31.17 -6.51
N ALA A 271 3.95 30.79 -5.37
CA ALA A 271 4.64 30.06 -4.31
C ALA A 271 4.61 28.53 -4.50
N VAL A 272 3.68 28.04 -5.32
CA VAL A 272 3.40 26.60 -5.48
C VAL A 272 3.91 26.04 -6.80
N HIS A 273 3.73 26.76 -7.91
CA HIS A 273 4.15 26.23 -9.21
C HIS A 273 5.68 26.13 -9.30
N ASP A 274 6.15 24.97 -9.70
CA ASP A 274 7.57 24.66 -9.78
C ASP A 274 8.16 25.29 -11.07
N GLU A 275 9.08 26.24 -10.90
CA GLU A 275 9.72 26.93 -12.02
C GLU A 275 10.57 25.96 -12.84
N ILE A 276 10.47 26.06 -14.18
CA ILE A 276 11.18 25.19 -15.11
C ILE A 276 12.50 25.87 -15.52
N GLY A 277 13.60 25.14 -15.35
CA GLY A 277 14.93 25.49 -15.83
C GLY A 277 15.46 24.50 -16.86
N TYR A 278 16.64 24.79 -17.39
CA TYR A 278 17.31 23.87 -18.30
C TYR A 278 18.79 23.74 -17.95
N LYS A 279 19.27 22.50 -17.85
CA LYS A 279 20.67 22.13 -17.71
C LYS A 279 20.88 20.83 -18.47
N SER A 280 21.64 20.85 -19.53
CA SER A 280 21.77 19.78 -20.54
C SER A 280 22.23 18.42 -19.97
N ASP A 281 22.88 18.41 -18.82
CA ASP A 281 23.46 17.25 -18.13
C ASP A 281 22.64 16.77 -16.94
N GLU A 282 21.50 17.43 -16.65
CA GLU A 282 20.61 17.06 -15.55
C GLU A 282 19.27 16.47 -16.06
N GLY A 283 18.67 15.59 -15.26
CA GLY A 283 17.36 14.99 -15.53
C GLY A 283 17.29 14.14 -16.79
N PHE A 284 16.08 13.90 -17.30
CA PHE A 284 15.86 13.03 -18.45
C PHE A 284 16.04 13.71 -19.81
N ALA A 285 15.83 15.01 -19.88
CA ALA A 285 15.88 15.78 -21.14
C ALA A 285 16.51 17.18 -20.92
N GLY A 286 17.29 17.35 -19.85
CA GLY A 286 17.88 18.62 -19.47
C GLY A 286 16.89 19.61 -18.80
N PHE A 287 15.60 19.33 -18.78
CA PHE A 287 14.63 20.16 -18.06
C PHE A 287 14.64 19.86 -16.59
N THR A 288 14.80 20.88 -15.77
CA THR A 288 14.85 20.80 -14.31
C THR A 288 13.72 21.58 -13.68
N ARG A 289 13.45 21.33 -12.42
CA ARG A 289 12.54 22.13 -11.59
C ARG A 289 13.24 22.51 -10.29
N THR A 290 12.95 23.70 -9.80
CA THR A 290 13.58 24.23 -8.58
C THR A 290 13.01 23.61 -7.31
N ARG A 291 11.80 23.06 -7.39
CA ARG A 291 11.03 22.44 -6.28
C ARG A 291 10.23 21.28 -6.86
N ASN A 292 9.53 20.54 -6.01
CA ASN A 292 8.66 19.43 -6.40
C ASN A 292 7.29 19.50 -5.69
N HIS A 293 6.67 20.68 -5.66
CA HIS A 293 5.33 20.83 -5.08
C HIS A 293 4.26 20.04 -5.87
N ALA A 294 4.47 19.89 -7.15
CA ALA A 294 3.63 19.05 -8.02
C ALA A 294 3.71 17.56 -7.69
N GLY A 295 4.69 17.13 -6.87
CA GLY A 295 4.88 15.73 -6.50
C GLY A 295 5.16 14.82 -7.69
N GLY A 296 5.98 15.28 -8.66
CA GLY A 296 6.37 14.53 -9.85
C GLY A 296 5.30 14.42 -10.95
N LEU A 297 4.15 15.08 -10.80
CA LEU A 297 3.00 14.95 -11.69
C LEU A 297 2.45 16.30 -12.13
N GLU A 298 2.35 16.51 -13.42
CA GLU A 298 1.75 17.70 -14.02
C GLU A 298 0.66 17.29 -15.01
N GLY A 299 -0.56 17.75 -14.79
CA GLY A 299 -1.71 17.41 -15.64
C GLY A 299 -2.02 15.92 -15.72
N GLY A 300 -1.59 15.11 -14.75
CA GLY A 300 -1.79 13.65 -14.77
C GLY A 300 -0.68 12.87 -15.50
N VAL A 301 0.44 13.54 -15.82
CA VAL A 301 1.61 12.94 -16.49
C VAL A 301 2.84 13.08 -15.60
N SER A 302 3.67 12.03 -15.51
CA SER A 302 4.95 12.11 -14.79
C SER A 302 5.91 13.08 -15.50
N ASN A 303 6.60 13.90 -14.71
CA ASN A 303 7.44 14.99 -15.23
C ASN A 303 8.95 14.75 -15.08
N GLY A 304 9.36 13.56 -14.61
CA GLY A 304 10.76 13.18 -14.41
C GLY A 304 11.31 13.44 -13.01
N GLN A 305 10.54 14.10 -12.13
CA GLN A 305 10.86 14.23 -10.72
C GLN A 305 10.31 13.04 -9.90
N GLU A 306 10.68 12.96 -8.63
CA GLU A 306 10.13 11.95 -7.73
C GLU A 306 8.61 12.10 -7.61
N ILE A 307 7.89 11.00 -7.79
CA ILE A 307 6.45 10.99 -7.51
C ILE A 307 6.26 10.81 -6.00
N ARG A 308 5.54 11.75 -5.38
CA ARG A 308 5.28 11.77 -3.94
C ARG A 308 3.78 11.67 -3.66
N VAL A 309 3.38 10.59 -2.98
CA VAL A 309 1.97 10.31 -2.65
C VAL A 309 1.85 10.08 -1.15
N ARG A 310 1.04 10.89 -0.47
CA ARG A 310 0.74 10.75 0.96
C ARG A 310 -0.60 10.08 1.17
N GLY A 311 -0.65 9.18 2.14
CA GLY A 311 -1.89 8.56 2.60
C GLY A 311 -2.14 8.86 4.07
N TYR A 312 -3.35 9.36 4.37
CA TYR A 312 -3.80 9.73 5.70
C TYR A 312 -4.67 8.62 6.28
N LEU A 313 -4.24 8.04 7.39
CA LEU A 313 -4.93 6.93 8.05
C LEU A 313 -5.71 7.42 9.25
N LYS A 314 -6.98 7.01 9.32
CA LYS A 314 -7.72 7.08 10.59
C LYS A 314 -7.18 6.06 11.58
N PRO A 315 -7.39 6.25 12.90
CA PRO A 315 -7.15 5.24 13.92
C PRO A 315 -7.89 3.93 13.61
N ILE A 316 -7.36 2.80 14.07
CA ILE A 316 -7.99 1.50 13.93
C ILE A 316 -9.26 1.45 14.77
N SER A 317 -10.32 0.87 14.21
CA SER A 317 -11.66 0.88 14.82
C SER A 317 -11.84 -0.11 15.98
N THR A 318 -10.94 -1.07 16.15
CA THR A 318 -11.00 -2.00 17.31
C THR A 318 -10.19 -1.42 18.47
N LEU A 319 -10.88 -1.01 19.52
CA LEU A 319 -10.30 -0.39 20.70
C LEU A 319 -10.33 -1.35 21.90
N ARG A 320 -9.29 -1.34 22.75
CA ARG A 320 -9.29 -2.08 24.03
C ARG A 320 -10.34 -1.53 25.01
N ARG A 321 -10.72 -0.25 24.84
CA ARG A 321 -11.89 0.37 25.48
C ARG A 321 -12.99 0.52 24.43
N PRO A 322 -13.85 -0.52 24.25
CA PRO A 322 -14.83 -0.51 23.17
C PRO A 322 -15.83 0.63 23.30
N LEU A 323 -16.13 1.25 22.16
CA LEU A 323 -17.18 2.27 22.04
C LEU A 323 -18.57 1.64 22.18
N GLN A 324 -19.60 2.47 22.33
CA GLN A 324 -20.99 2.02 22.30
C GLN A 324 -21.37 1.51 20.92
N SER A 325 -22.20 0.47 20.89
CA SER A 325 -22.75 -0.15 19.72
C SER A 325 -24.15 -0.71 20.02
N VAL A 326 -24.68 -1.51 19.14
CA VAL A 326 -25.95 -2.23 19.32
C VAL A 326 -25.78 -3.70 18.93
N ASP A 327 -26.52 -4.58 19.56
CA ASP A 327 -26.63 -5.97 19.11
C ASP A 327 -27.45 -6.06 17.83
N PHE A 328 -27.01 -6.85 16.84
CA PHE A 328 -27.71 -6.98 15.56
C PHE A 328 -29.12 -7.57 15.69
N ALA A 329 -29.33 -8.49 16.62
CA ALA A 329 -30.60 -9.19 16.75
C ALA A 329 -31.56 -8.44 17.67
N THR A 330 -31.10 -8.05 18.87
CA THR A 330 -31.98 -7.46 19.90
C THR A 330 -32.17 -5.96 19.74
N ARG A 331 -31.26 -5.27 19.02
CA ARG A 331 -31.19 -3.81 18.89
C ARG A 331 -30.87 -3.08 20.20
N GLU A 332 -30.54 -3.81 21.24
CA GLU A 332 -30.20 -3.23 22.55
C GLU A 332 -28.80 -2.64 22.53
N PRO A 333 -28.58 -1.55 23.30
CA PRO A 333 -27.26 -0.95 23.45
C PRO A 333 -26.26 -1.92 24.09
N VAL A 334 -25.12 -2.12 23.44
CA VAL A 334 -24.03 -2.97 23.92
C VAL A 334 -22.69 -2.33 23.62
N LYS A 335 -21.61 -2.87 24.18
CA LYS A 335 -20.26 -2.52 23.75
C LYS A 335 -19.95 -3.14 22.39
N ALA A 336 -19.21 -2.41 21.56
CA ALA A 336 -18.72 -2.91 20.28
C ALA A 336 -17.87 -4.16 20.47
N ALA A 337 -17.91 -5.07 19.50
CA ALA A 337 -17.10 -6.29 19.53
C ALA A 337 -15.60 -5.93 19.61
N TYR A 338 -14.87 -6.68 20.43
CA TYR A 338 -13.42 -6.58 20.55
C TYR A 338 -12.75 -7.76 19.84
N GLU A 339 -11.94 -7.46 18.88
CA GLU A 339 -11.06 -8.41 18.21
C GLU A 339 -9.60 -7.99 18.46
N ARG A 340 -8.66 -8.94 18.39
CA ARG A 340 -7.24 -8.60 18.52
C ARG A 340 -6.85 -7.57 17.47
N SER A 341 -6.23 -6.47 17.89
CA SER A 341 -5.93 -5.35 17.02
C SER A 341 -4.56 -4.74 17.32
N ASP A 342 -4.03 -4.08 16.31
CA ASP A 342 -2.87 -3.20 16.42
C ASP A 342 -3.29 -1.89 17.12
N VAL A 343 -2.31 -1.12 17.62
CA VAL A 343 -2.51 0.24 18.11
C VAL A 343 -2.15 1.26 17.02
N CYS A 344 -1.07 0.98 16.28
CA CYS A 344 -0.60 1.77 15.16
C CYS A 344 -0.24 0.86 13.99
N VAL A 345 -0.68 1.21 12.76
CA VAL A 345 -0.42 0.45 11.53
C VAL A 345 0.23 1.30 10.44
N VAL A 346 0.61 2.53 10.74
CA VAL A 346 1.07 3.48 9.71
C VAL A 346 2.25 2.93 8.89
N PRO A 347 3.30 2.32 9.49
CA PRO A 347 4.41 1.73 8.73
C PRO A 347 3.95 0.62 7.78
N ALA A 348 3.09 -0.28 8.27
CA ALA A 348 2.58 -1.39 7.46
C ALA A 348 1.68 -0.92 6.30
N ALA A 349 0.90 0.14 6.52
CA ALA A 349 0.10 0.77 5.48
C ALA A 349 0.99 1.45 4.42
N GLY A 350 2.11 2.05 4.82
CA GLY A 350 3.12 2.56 3.90
C GLY A 350 3.64 1.48 2.96
N VAL A 351 4.01 0.30 3.47
CA VAL A 351 4.48 -0.82 2.63
C VAL A 351 3.37 -1.34 1.70
N ALA A 352 2.11 -1.40 2.18
CA ALA A 352 0.99 -1.75 1.32
C ALA A 352 0.75 -0.69 0.23
N ALA A 353 0.94 0.58 0.54
CA ALA A 353 0.83 1.68 -0.42
C ALA A 353 1.96 1.65 -1.46
N GLU A 354 3.20 1.31 -1.07
CA GLU A 354 4.28 1.06 -2.04
C GLU A 354 3.86 0.03 -3.10
N ALA A 355 3.22 -1.06 -2.67
CA ALA A 355 2.73 -2.10 -3.58
C ALA A 355 1.66 -1.57 -4.55
N MET A 356 0.74 -0.74 -4.05
CA MET A 356 -0.32 -0.15 -4.88
C MET A 356 0.22 0.89 -5.86
N VAL A 357 1.15 1.73 -5.43
CA VAL A 357 1.85 2.68 -6.29
C VAL A 357 2.66 1.94 -7.35
N ALA A 358 3.41 0.89 -6.97
CA ALA A 358 4.20 0.09 -7.89
C ALA A 358 3.33 -0.62 -8.95
N LEU A 359 2.18 -1.20 -8.57
CA LEU A 359 1.24 -1.82 -9.51
C LEU A 359 0.69 -0.78 -10.50
N THR A 360 0.39 0.43 -10.03
CA THR A 360 -0.10 1.52 -10.88
C THR A 360 0.97 1.99 -11.86
N LEU A 361 2.19 2.25 -11.39
CA LEU A 361 3.30 2.66 -12.24
C LEU A 361 3.71 1.57 -13.24
N ALA A 362 3.75 0.30 -12.80
CA ALA A 362 4.00 -0.83 -13.68
C ALA A 362 2.96 -0.97 -14.78
N ARG A 363 1.67 -0.74 -14.46
CA ARG A 363 0.60 -0.69 -15.46
C ARG A 363 0.85 0.41 -16.49
N CYS A 364 1.11 1.64 -16.06
CA CYS A 364 1.37 2.77 -16.97
C CYS A 364 2.66 2.55 -17.80
N ALA A 365 3.69 1.96 -17.22
CA ALA A 365 4.93 1.63 -17.94
C ALA A 365 4.68 0.55 -19.00
N LEU A 366 3.89 -0.48 -18.71
CA LEU A 366 3.50 -1.50 -19.68
C LEU A 366 2.60 -0.95 -20.79
N GLU A 367 1.71 -0.02 -20.49
CA GLU A 367 0.88 0.67 -21.48
C GLU A 367 1.73 1.54 -22.41
N LYS A 368 2.74 2.24 -21.87
CA LYS A 368 3.60 3.13 -22.65
C LYS A 368 4.66 2.39 -23.47
N PHE A 369 5.37 1.44 -22.85
CA PHE A 369 6.53 0.79 -23.48
C PHE A 369 6.16 -0.53 -24.15
N GLY A 370 5.08 -1.19 -23.70
CA GLY A 370 4.60 -2.45 -24.26
C GLY A 370 5.59 -3.59 -24.12
N GLY A 371 5.40 -4.63 -24.94
CA GLY A 371 6.25 -5.80 -25.07
C GLY A 371 5.76 -7.02 -24.31
N ASP A 372 5.81 -8.18 -24.98
CA ASP A 372 5.47 -9.49 -24.38
C ASP A 372 6.65 -10.11 -23.64
N SER A 373 7.85 -9.55 -23.81
CA SER A 373 9.07 -9.96 -23.12
C SER A 373 9.82 -8.80 -22.51
N MET A 374 10.59 -9.08 -21.44
CA MET A 374 11.45 -8.07 -20.80
C MET A 374 12.49 -7.49 -21.77
N LYS A 375 12.97 -8.30 -22.73
CA LYS A 375 13.92 -7.83 -23.76
C LYS A 375 13.29 -6.78 -24.66
N GLU A 376 12.06 -6.99 -25.07
CA GLU A 376 11.31 -6.06 -25.91
C GLU A 376 10.95 -4.78 -25.13
N MET A 377 10.42 -4.90 -23.93
CA MET A 377 10.08 -3.76 -23.08
C MET A 377 11.31 -2.88 -22.80
N LYS A 378 12.46 -3.48 -22.46
CA LYS A 378 13.71 -2.74 -22.24
C LYS A 378 14.18 -2.01 -23.50
N ARG A 379 14.10 -2.64 -24.68
CA ARG A 379 14.43 -2.01 -25.95
C ARG A 379 13.54 -0.78 -26.21
N ASN A 380 12.25 -0.91 -26.01
CA ASN A 380 11.29 0.17 -26.22
C ASN A 380 11.51 1.31 -25.21
N PHE A 381 11.76 0.99 -23.95
CA PHE A 381 12.12 1.97 -22.92
C PHE A 381 13.41 2.71 -23.26
N GLN A 382 14.46 1.99 -23.67
CA GLN A 382 15.73 2.60 -24.06
C GLN A 382 15.58 3.53 -25.27
N GLY A 383 14.78 3.11 -26.26
CA GLY A 383 14.46 3.98 -27.42
C GLY A 383 13.74 5.25 -27.02
N TYR A 384 12.86 5.19 -26.00
CA TYR A 384 12.22 6.37 -25.45
C TYR A 384 13.21 7.29 -24.72
N LEU A 385 14.14 6.74 -23.94
CA LEU A 385 15.17 7.55 -23.27
C LEU A 385 16.08 8.27 -24.30
N GLU A 386 16.43 7.58 -25.39
CA GLU A 386 17.19 8.22 -26.50
C GLU A 386 16.38 9.34 -27.19
N GLN A 387 15.06 9.15 -27.36
CA GLN A 387 14.18 10.21 -27.87
C GLN A 387 14.18 11.44 -26.95
N LEU A 388 14.12 11.24 -25.62
CA LEU A 388 14.16 12.35 -24.64
C LEU A 388 15.48 13.11 -24.68
N LYS A 389 16.62 12.43 -24.87
CA LYS A 389 17.93 13.09 -24.97
C LYS A 389 18.06 13.98 -26.21
N ASN A 390 17.30 13.67 -27.25
CA ASN A 390 17.33 14.41 -28.53
C ASN A 390 16.18 15.42 -28.65
N TYR A 391 15.40 15.61 -27.59
CA TYR A 391 14.33 16.60 -27.54
C TYR A 391 14.89 18.00 -27.33
#